data_a465c0d39d16b64864c4eb5df0b72e82
#
_entry.id   a465c0d39d16b64864c4eb5df0b72e82
#
_cell.length_a   1.000
_cell.length_b   1.000
_cell.length_c   1.000
_cell.angle_alpha   90.00
_cell.angle_beta   90.00
_cell.angle_gamma   90.00
#
_symmetry.space_group_name_H-M   'P 1'
#
loop_
_entity.id
_entity.type
_entity.pdbx_description
1 polymer ?
#
loop_
_entity_poly.entity_id
_entity_poly.type
_entity_poly.pdbx_seq_one_letter_code
_entity_poly.pdbx_strand_id
1 'polypeptide(L)'
;VEELKDALNKIEEDLNIKLRKVILNVPTDSIEFQLTDGRVDILDGTVTSNDIVRLLQDVSKNKIDSRNELICTLPIIFKVDDEETYKPFGKHGNILSVKSILVSTDKKTVYDLASVIASCNLDIIDITTTGLVDYYNFKNPELDKKNIAIVNLGYTTTNISIFSKGIFINNKVIEDGGFYIDKEIAAKYNLKRNETEYLKEKLALAVINNADEKEKIKLVNKDGVEIEINQYELTSLVSEKMDNLLKVIKKNINLLTKKEISYIIITGGLSEIKDINLLINNVFNKNGKIGKINNLGARDNSYSVALGMLKYFNSKLMLRNKDFTSFSEEEIDAMCTVNEKDTSKNSLISKVVGYFFDD
;
A
#
# COMPACT_ATOMS: atom_id res chain seq x y z
N VAL A 1 8.31 -17.50 -8.38
CA VAL A 1 9.77 -17.23 -8.50
C VAL A 1 10.08 -16.74 -9.91
N GLU A 2 9.66 -17.43 -10.97
CA GLU A 2 9.95 -17.06 -12.38
C GLU A 2 9.42 -15.68 -12.71
N GLU A 3 8.13 -15.41 -12.47
CA GLU A 3 7.52 -14.10 -12.72
C GLU A 3 8.25 -12.93 -11.99
N LEU A 4 8.74 -13.17 -10.77
CA LEU A 4 9.51 -12.18 -10.04
C LEU A 4 10.90 -11.95 -10.69
N LYS A 5 11.56 -13.01 -11.13
CA LYS A 5 12.85 -12.89 -11.85
C LYS A 5 12.69 -12.15 -13.18
N ASP A 6 11.63 -12.44 -13.92
CA ASP A 6 11.34 -11.75 -15.18
C ASP A 6 11.08 -10.24 -14.95
N ALA A 7 10.30 -9.90 -13.90
CA ALA A 7 10.08 -8.51 -13.53
C ALA A 7 11.36 -7.79 -13.10
N LEU A 8 12.22 -8.48 -12.31
CA LEU A 8 13.52 -7.93 -11.89
C LEU A 8 14.45 -7.70 -13.07
N ASN A 9 14.60 -8.69 -13.96
CA ASN A 9 15.43 -8.57 -15.15
C ASN A 9 14.98 -7.38 -16.01
N LYS A 10 13.68 -7.24 -16.22
CA LYS A 10 13.15 -6.11 -16.99
C LYS A 10 13.47 -4.76 -16.35
N ILE A 11 13.29 -4.62 -15.01
CA ILE A 11 13.62 -3.39 -14.31
C ILE A 11 15.11 -3.09 -14.37
N GLU A 12 15.97 -4.11 -14.17
CA GLU A 12 17.43 -3.98 -14.22
C GLU A 12 17.91 -3.57 -15.62
N GLU A 13 17.30 -4.13 -16.68
CA GLU A 13 17.58 -3.75 -18.07
C GLU A 13 17.12 -2.34 -18.39
N ASP A 14 15.88 -1.98 -18.02
CA ASP A 14 15.28 -0.66 -18.29
C ASP A 14 16.03 0.48 -17.58
N LEU A 15 16.55 0.23 -16.38
CA LEU A 15 17.22 1.24 -15.55
C LEU A 15 18.76 1.12 -15.58
N ASN A 16 19.31 0.09 -16.20
CA ASN A 16 20.75 -0.23 -16.20
C ASN A 16 21.36 -0.27 -14.78
N ILE A 17 20.66 -0.88 -13.85
CA ILE A 17 21.06 -1.04 -12.44
C ILE A 17 20.96 -2.48 -11.99
N LYS A 18 21.53 -2.79 -10.82
CA LYS A 18 21.38 -4.09 -10.17
C LYS A 18 20.57 -3.96 -8.89
N LEU A 19 19.40 -4.59 -8.83
CA LEU A 19 18.56 -4.63 -7.64
C LEU A 19 19.10 -5.65 -6.64
N ARG A 20 19.31 -5.23 -5.39
CA ARG A 20 19.84 -6.09 -4.32
C ARG A 20 18.95 -6.12 -3.09
N LYS A 21 18.18 -5.06 -2.85
CA LYS A 21 17.45 -4.84 -1.60
C LYS A 21 16.00 -4.52 -1.88
N VAL A 22 15.10 -5.13 -1.08
CA VAL A 22 13.66 -4.95 -1.20
C VAL A 22 12.99 -4.78 0.15
N ILE A 23 11.84 -4.16 0.16
CA ILE A 23 10.91 -4.16 1.29
C ILE A 23 9.84 -5.21 0.99
N LEU A 24 9.55 -6.08 1.95
CA LEU A 24 8.53 -7.11 1.82
C LEU A 24 7.20 -6.63 2.39
N ASN A 25 6.14 -6.64 1.58
CA ASN A 25 4.77 -6.45 2.06
C ASN A 25 4.11 -7.81 2.31
N VAL A 26 3.65 -8.03 3.53
CA VAL A 26 3.02 -9.30 3.96
C VAL A 26 1.50 -9.15 3.93
N PRO A 27 0.73 -10.16 3.48
CA PRO A 27 -0.72 -10.19 3.57
C PRO A 27 -1.23 -9.98 5.00
N THR A 28 -2.42 -9.42 5.13
CA THR A 28 -2.97 -8.94 6.40
C THR A 28 -4.08 -9.81 6.99
N ASP A 29 -4.27 -11.04 6.50
CA ASP A 29 -5.42 -11.88 6.85
C ASP A 29 -5.45 -12.31 8.32
N SER A 30 -4.28 -12.43 8.95
CA SER A 30 -4.12 -12.94 10.33
C SER A 30 -3.21 -12.05 11.17
N ILE A 31 -3.38 -10.71 11.06
CA ILE A 31 -2.58 -9.78 11.87
C ILE A 31 -3.06 -9.75 13.31
N GLU A 32 -2.10 -9.89 14.23
CA GLU A 32 -2.29 -9.69 15.66
C GLU A 32 -1.63 -8.38 16.11
N PHE A 33 -2.31 -7.69 17.04
CA PHE A 33 -1.87 -6.44 17.62
C PHE A 33 -1.64 -6.63 19.12
N GLN A 34 -0.43 -6.39 19.60
CA GLN A 34 -0.09 -6.49 21.02
C GLN A 34 0.48 -5.18 21.54
N LEU A 35 -0.18 -4.57 22.52
CA LEU A 35 0.35 -3.42 23.23
C LEU A 35 1.51 -3.84 24.11
N THR A 36 2.61 -3.11 24.05
CA THR A 36 3.82 -3.35 24.83
C THR A 36 4.47 -2.05 25.27
N ASP A 37 5.27 -2.13 26.29
CA ASP A 37 6.16 -1.06 26.75
C ASP A 37 7.54 -1.62 27.10
N GLY A 38 8.52 -0.74 27.15
CA GLY A 38 9.88 -1.08 27.52
C GLY A 38 10.70 0.18 27.81
N ARG A 39 11.89 -0.05 28.36
CA ARG A 39 12.83 1.01 28.71
C ARG A 39 14.27 0.52 28.61
N VAL A 40 15.19 1.45 28.28
CA VAL A 40 16.64 1.23 28.29
C VAL A 40 17.34 2.44 28.89
N ASP A 41 18.51 2.22 29.49
CA ASP A 41 19.37 3.31 29.97
C ASP A 41 20.03 4.00 28.77
N ILE A 42 20.17 5.31 28.82
CA ILE A 42 20.90 6.14 27.86
C ILE A 42 22.34 6.21 28.31
N LEU A 43 23.27 5.62 27.58
CA LEU A 43 24.65 5.44 28.02
C LEU A 43 25.44 6.75 28.05
N ASP A 44 25.25 7.64 27.08
CA ASP A 44 26.03 8.85 26.88
C ASP A 44 25.25 10.12 27.26
N GLY A 45 24.19 10.00 28.06
CA GLY A 45 23.33 11.11 28.47
C GLY A 45 22.55 11.79 27.34
N THR A 46 22.69 11.32 26.10
CA THR A 46 21.99 11.83 24.94
C THR A 46 21.49 10.66 24.10
N VAL A 47 20.21 10.67 23.74
CA VAL A 47 19.57 9.58 22.96
C VAL A 47 20.20 9.47 21.57
N THR A 48 20.76 8.32 21.28
CA THR A 48 21.36 7.96 20.00
C THR A 48 20.44 7.08 19.15
N SER A 49 20.80 6.90 17.88
CA SER A 49 20.15 5.90 16.99
C SER A 49 20.19 4.49 17.59
N ASN A 50 21.32 4.12 18.25
CA ASN A 50 21.50 2.79 18.84
C ASN A 50 20.58 2.58 20.05
N ASP A 51 20.34 3.62 20.87
CA ASP A 51 19.41 3.52 22.01
C ASP A 51 17.99 3.27 21.52
N ILE A 52 17.56 3.95 20.47
CA ILE A 52 16.24 3.74 19.85
C ILE A 52 16.12 2.31 19.32
N VAL A 53 17.13 1.81 18.59
CA VAL A 53 17.13 0.43 18.07
C VAL A 53 17.08 -0.59 19.20
N ARG A 54 17.95 -0.44 20.20
CA ARG A 54 18.01 -1.32 21.37
C ARG A 54 16.68 -1.36 22.12
N LEU A 55 16.04 -0.21 22.33
CA LEU A 55 14.73 -0.13 22.95
C LEU A 55 13.66 -0.86 22.14
N LEU A 56 13.59 -0.61 20.82
CA LEU A 56 12.58 -1.25 19.94
C LEU A 56 12.81 -2.77 19.81
N GLN A 57 14.04 -3.25 19.90
CA GLN A 57 14.35 -4.68 19.96
C GLN A 57 13.93 -5.29 21.30
N ASP A 58 14.21 -4.60 22.41
CA ASP A 58 13.87 -5.06 23.76
C ASP A 58 12.35 -5.22 23.94
N VAL A 59 11.55 -4.25 23.48
CA VAL A 59 10.09 -4.32 23.61
C VAL A 59 9.44 -5.45 22.82
N SER A 60 10.11 -6.00 21.82
CA SER A 60 9.64 -7.14 21.01
C SER A 60 10.14 -8.50 21.49
N LYS A 61 11.23 -8.51 22.27
CA LYS A 61 11.92 -9.73 22.69
C LYS A 61 11.01 -10.62 23.56
N ASN A 62 10.83 -11.87 23.11
CA ASN A 62 10.05 -12.92 23.81
C ASN A 62 8.57 -12.56 24.08
N LYS A 63 8.01 -11.60 23.34
CA LYS A 63 6.61 -11.19 23.51
C LYS A 63 5.68 -11.69 22.39
N ILE A 64 6.23 -12.20 21.29
CA ILE A 64 5.45 -12.75 20.18
C ILE A 64 5.25 -14.25 20.38
N ASP A 65 4.04 -14.75 20.13
CA ASP A 65 3.74 -16.18 20.13
C ASP A 65 4.68 -16.92 19.15
N SER A 66 5.15 -18.10 19.52
CA SER A 66 6.11 -18.88 18.72
C SER A 66 5.62 -19.26 17.32
N ARG A 67 4.30 -19.25 17.09
CA ARG A 67 3.66 -19.49 15.79
C ARG A 67 3.65 -18.27 14.91
N ASN A 68 3.86 -17.09 15.49
CA ASN A 68 3.84 -15.80 14.80
C ASN A 68 5.25 -15.27 14.56
N GLU A 69 5.37 -14.39 13.56
CA GLU A 69 6.56 -13.60 13.26
C GLU A 69 6.22 -12.12 13.37
N LEU A 70 7.17 -11.34 13.91
CA LEU A 70 7.04 -9.90 14.03
C LEU A 70 7.13 -9.25 12.64
N ILE A 71 6.11 -8.49 12.26
CA ILE A 71 6.15 -7.64 11.06
C ILE A 71 6.83 -6.32 11.40
N CYS A 72 6.34 -5.63 12.43
CA CYS A 72 6.89 -4.34 12.84
C CYS A 72 6.54 -3.98 14.29
N THR A 73 7.37 -3.11 14.87
CA THR A 73 7.11 -2.43 16.13
C THR A 73 6.71 -0.99 15.83
N LEU A 74 5.51 -0.60 16.26
CA LEU A 74 4.94 0.74 16.02
C LEU A 74 5.00 1.56 17.31
N PRO A 75 5.93 2.51 17.44
CA PRO A 75 5.98 3.42 18.59
C PRO A 75 4.73 4.29 18.63
N ILE A 76 4.09 4.37 19.80
CA ILE A 76 2.97 5.27 20.08
C ILE A 76 3.51 6.59 20.63
N ILE A 77 4.35 6.48 21.66
CA ILE A 77 4.98 7.63 22.34
C ILE A 77 6.27 7.18 23.02
N PHE A 78 7.30 7.97 22.90
CA PHE A 78 8.53 7.83 23.69
C PHE A 78 8.49 8.73 24.91
N LYS A 79 9.30 8.40 25.92
CA LYS A 79 9.65 9.27 27.04
C LYS A 79 11.15 9.25 27.23
N VAL A 80 11.72 10.42 27.44
CA VAL A 80 13.08 10.59 27.92
C VAL A 80 12.98 11.09 29.37
N ASP A 81 13.35 10.24 30.30
CA ASP A 81 12.97 10.37 31.71
C ASP A 81 11.43 10.51 31.84
N ASP A 82 10.91 11.68 32.23
CA ASP A 82 9.47 11.95 32.36
C ASP A 82 8.88 12.75 31.20
N GLU A 83 9.70 13.19 30.23
CA GLU A 83 9.26 14.03 29.11
C GLU A 83 8.76 13.17 27.91
N GLU A 84 7.49 13.33 27.54
CA GLU A 84 6.91 12.68 26.35
C GLU A 84 7.41 13.32 25.04
N THR A 85 7.72 12.49 24.07
CA THR A 85 8.20 12.95 22.75
C THR A 85 7.90 11.94 21.63
N TYR A 86 7.66 12.45 20.42
CA TYR A 86 7.62 11.64 19.18
C TYR A 86 8.97 11.57 18.47
N LYS A 87 9.95 12.41 18.89
CA LYS A 87 11.28 12.52 18.32
C LYS A 87 12.32 12.43 19.43
N PRO A 88 12.67 11.21 19.87
CA PRO A 88 13.57 11.02 20.99
C PRO A 88 15.04 11.31 20.67
N PHE A 89 15.46 11.15 19.40
CA PHE A 89 16.85 11.33 18.97
C PHE A 89 17.41 12.71 19.37
N GLY A 90 18.60 12.71 19.96
CA GLY A 90 19.30 13.92 20.38
C GLY A 90 18.79 14.56 21.67
N LYS A 91 17.74 14.02 22.31
CA LYS A 91 17.30 14.51 23.63
C LYS A 91 18.24 14.03 24.74
N HIS A 92 18.39 14.87 25.76
CA HIS A 92 19.22 14.57 26.95
C HIS A 92 18.38 13.90 28.04
N GLY A 93 18.93 12.88 28.68
CA GLY A 93 18.30 12.17 29.79
C GLY A 93 19.05 10.89 30.17
N ASN A 94 18.51 10.15 31.12
CA ASN A 94 19.11 8.92 31.64
C ASN A 94 18.38 7.67 31.17
N ILE A 95 17.04 7.74 30.98
CA ILE A 95 16.19 6.62 30.63
C ILE A 95 15.37 6.96 29.38
N LEU A 96 15.44 6.10 28.38
CA LEU A 96 14.55 6.12 27.23
C LEU A 96 13.50 5.01 27.36
N SER A 97 12.22 5.36 27.31
CA SER A 97 11.12 4.41 27.31
C SER A 97 10.16 4.63 26.15
N VAL A 98 9.37 3.60 25.83
CA VAL A 98 8.40 3.66 24.74
C VAL A 98 7.16 2.85 25.07
N LYS A 99 5.98 3.35 24.67
CA LYS A 99 4.78 2.54 24.47
C LYS A 99 4.66 2.21 22.98
N SER A 100 4.47 0.95 22.65
CA SER A 100 4.44 0.46 21.26
C SER A 100 3.33 -0.55 21.02
N ILE A 101 2.99 -0.75 19.77
CA ILE A 101 2.21 -1.89 19.30
C ILE A 101 3.15 -2.81 18.52
N LEU A 102 3.20 -4.07 18.89
CA LEU A 102 3.79 -5.13 18.09
C LEU A 102 2.73 -5.60 17.09
N VAL A 103 3.11 -5.67 15.84
CA VAL A 103 2.28 -6.20 14.74
C VAL A 103 2.93 -7.48 14.28
N SER A 104 2.21 -8.59 14.41
CA SER A 104 2.71 -9.92 14.05
C SER A 104 1.67 -10.66 13.19
N THR A 105 2.12 -11.70 12.51
CA THR A 105 1.27 -12.58 11.71
C THR A 105 1.82 -14.01 11.73
N ASP A 106 1.10 -14.94 11.12
CA ASP A 106 1.53 -16.33 10.98
C ASP A 106 2.95 -16.43 10.40
N LYS A 107 3.81 -17.16 11.11
CA LYS A 107 5.23 -17.31 10.78
C LYS A 107 5.44 -17.93 9.40
N LYS A 108 4.63 -18.93 9.05
CA LYS A 108 4.75 -19.62 7.77
C LYS A 108 4.53 -18.65 6.60
N THR A 109 3.52 -17.80 6.69
CA THR A 109 3.23 -16.79 5.67
C THR A 109 4.44 -15.88 5.41
N VAL A 110 5.10 -15.40 6.46
CA VAL A 110 6.27 -14.54 6.34
C VAL A 110 7.44 -15.29 5.69
N TYR A 111 7.71 -16.51 6.16
CA TYR A 111 8.85 -17.31 5.69
C TYR A 111 8.66 -17.82 4.26
N ASP A 112 7.45 -18.19 3.86
CA ASP A 112 7.15 -18.59 2.49
C ASP A 112 7.44 -17.44 1.50
N LEU A 113 7.01 -16.23 1.83
CA LEU A 113 7.30 -15.04 1.01
C LEU A 113 8.79 -14.67 1.03
N ALA A 114 9.43 -14.71 2.21
CA ALA A 114 10.85 -14.43 2.34
C ALA A 114 11.71 -15.41 1.54
N SER A 115 11.33 -16.69 1.48
CA SER A 115 12.02 -17.71 0.69
C SER A 115 11.98 -17.44 -0.82
N VAL A 116 10.84 -16.92 -1.31
CA VAL A 116 10.70 -16.49 -2.72
C VAL A 116 11.65 -15.33 -3.03
N ILE A 117 11.74 -14.34 -2.16
CA ILE A 117 12.65 -13.19 -2.30
C ILE A 117 14.11 -13.67 -2.28
N ALA A 118 14.49 -14.51 -1.30
CA ALA A 118 15.83 -15.06 -1.18
C ALA A 118 16.24 -15.89 -2.43
N SER A 119 15.30 -16.65 -3.02
CA SER A 119 15.56 -17.42 -4.26
C SER A 119 15.84 -16.54 -5.49
N CYS A 120 15.57 -15.24 -5.40
CA CYS A 120 15.90 -14.23 -6.41
C CYS A 120 17.19 -13.46 -6.07
N ASN A 121 17.98 -13.89 -5.06
CA ASN A 121 19.20 -13.22 -4.57
C ASN A 121 18.95 -11.77 -4.12
N LEU A 122 17.81 -11.51 -3.49
CA LEU A 122 17.46 -10.22 -2.93
C LEU A 122 17.50 -10.27 -1.40
N ASP A 123 17.97 -9.18 -0.79
CA ASP A 123 17.98 -8.97 0.66
C ASP A 123 16.71 -8.21 1.09
N ILE A 124 16.00 -8.74 2.08
CA ILE A 124 14.87 -8.05 2.69
C ILE A 124 15.41 -7.07 3.74
N ILE A 125 15.22 -5.77 3.50
CA ILE A 125 15.68 -4.71 4.42
C ILE A 125 14.60 -4.25 5.39
N ASP A 126 13.33 -4.52 5.08
CA ASP A 126 12.19 -4.24 5.95
C ASP A 126 10.98 -5.12 5.59
N ILE A 127 10.13 -5.34 6.58
CA ILE A 127 8.86 -6.06 6.42
C ILE A 127 7.72 -5.15 6.87
N THR A 128 6.63 -5.15 6.13
CA THR A 128 5.47 -4.31 6.41
C THR A 128 4.16 -4.97 5.95
N THR A 129 3.05 -4.26 6.08
CA THR A 129 1.74 -4.75 5.69
C THR A 129 0.88 -3.65 5.06
N THR A 130 0.01 -4.03 4.13
CA THR A 130 -0.78 -3.12 3.27
C THR A 130 -1.46 -2.00 4.03
N GLY A 131 -2.23 -2.33 5.06
CA GLY A 131 -2.99 -1.32 5.79
C GLY A 131 -2.14 -0.27 6.47
N LEU A 132 -0.98 -0.67 6.99
CA LEU A 132 -0.04 0.25 7.63
C LEU A 132 0.57 1.21 6.61
N VAL A 133 1.06 0.70 5.48
CA VAL A 133 1.75 1.53 4.49
C VAL A 133 0.81 2.47 3.76
N ASP A 134 -0.42 2.07 3.51
CA ASP A 134 -1.44 2.97 2.95
C ASP A 134 -1.67 4.19 3.86
N TYR A 135 -1.65 4.00 5.20
CA TYR A 135 -1.73 5.12 6.13
C TYR A 135 -0.59 6.11 5.95
N TYR A 136 0.65 5.63 5.81
CA TYR A 136 1.81 6.49 5.60
C TYR A 136 1.76 7.25 4.27
N ASN A 137 1.02 6.75 3.31
CA ASN A 137 0.82 7.46 2.05
C ASN A 137 -0.08 8.69 2.20
N PHE A 138 -1.10 8.62 3.07
CA PHE A 138 -2.08 9.69 3.29
C PHE A 138 -1.89 10.48 4.58
N LYS A 139 -0.99 10.03 5.47
CA LYS A 139 -0.74 10.62 6.78
C LYS A 139 -0.50 12.12 6.72
N ASN A 140 -1.19 12.84 7.60
CA ASN A 140 -0.99 14.27 7.85
C ASN A 140 -1.46 14.64 9.28
N PRO A 141 -1.12 15.85 9.81
CA PRO A 141 -1.44 16.23 11.17
C PRO A 141 -2.93 16.28 11.51
N GLU A 142 -3.82 16.44 10.53
CA GLU A 142 -5.27 16.38 10.74
C GLU A 142 -5.74 14.94 10.94
N LEU A 143 -5.33 14.02 10.07
CA LEU A 143 -5.68 12.60 10.14
C LEU A 143 -5.10 11.95 11.41
N ASP A 144 -3.92 12.38 11.86
CA ASP A 144 -3.28 11.89 13.08
C ASP A 144 -4.08 12.23 14.37
N LYS A 145 -5.11 13.08 14.28
CA LYS A 145 -5.99 13.43 15.42
C LYS A 145 -7.34 12.75 15.35
N LYS A 146 -7.65 12.03 14.28
CA LYS A 146 -8.97 11.46 13.98
C LYS A 146 -8.99 9.94 14.06
N ASN A 147 -10.19 9.39 14.14
CA ASN A 147 -10.41 7.97 13.84
C ASN A 147 -10.74 7.86 12.36
N ILE A 148 -9.99 7.04 11.65
CA ILE A 148 -10.13 6.88 10.21
C ILE A 148 -10.12 5.40 9.83
N ALA A 149 -10.79 5.09 8.73
CA ALA A 149 -10.63 3.83 8.04
C ALA A 149 -9.90 4.07 6.70
N ILE A 150 -8.96 3.18 6.38
CA ILE A 150 -8.36 3.14 5.05
C ILE A 150 -8.79 1.82 4.40
N VAL A 151 -9.28 1.92 3.19
CA VAL A 151 -9.80 0.79 2.42
C VAL A 151 -9.02 0.69 1.12
N ASN A 152 -8.22 -0.35 0.99
CA ASN A 152 -7.52 -0.65 -0.23
C ASN A 152 -8.34 -1.65 -1.06
N LEU A 153 -8.91 -1.17 -2.16
CA LEU A 153 -9.66 -1.95 -3.13
C LEU A 153 -8.69 -2.60 -4.12
N GLY A 154 -8.21 -3.79 -3.77
CA GLY A 154 -7.25 -4.55 -4.57
C GLY A 154 -7.90 -5.39 -5.67
N TYR A 155 -7.09 -6.24 -6.29
CA TYR A 155 -7.55 -7.14 -7.36
C TYR A 155 -8.27 -8.38 -6.80
N THR A 156 -7.64 -9.14 -5.91
CA THR A 156 -8.22 -10.35 -5.31
C THR A 156 -8.87 -10.11 -3.97
N THR A 157 -8.40 -9.09 -3.25
CA THR A 157 -8.82 -8.79 -1.87
C THR A 157 -9.04 -7.30 -1.66
N THR A 158 -9.90 -6.98 -0.71
CA THR A 158 -10.06 -5.63 -0.16
C THR A 158 -9.57 -5.61 1.27
N ASN A 159 -8.64 -4.70 1.56
CA ASN A 159 -8.10 -4.52 2.91
C ASN A 159 -8.79 -3.34 3.60
N ILE A 160 -9.24 -3.52 4.85
CA ILE A 160 -9.84 -2.49 5.70
C ILE A 160 -8.98 -2.32 6.93
N SER A 161 -8.42 -1.13 7.12
CA SER A 161 -7.52 -0.80 8.22
C SER A 161 -8.08 0.35 9.05
N ILE A 162 -8.12 0.18 10.37
CA ILE A 162 -8.65 1.17 11.30
C ILE A 162 -7.52 1.83 12.07
N PHE A 163 -7.52 3.15 12.04
CA PHE A 163 -6.58 3.98 12.80
C PHE A 163 -7.33 4.85 13.79
N SER A 164 -6.83 4.93 15.01
CA SER A 164 -7.32 5.83 16.04
C SER A 164 -6.23 6.80 16.44
N LYS A 165 -6.37 8.06 16.10
CA LYS A 165 -5.39 9.11 16.38
C LYS A 165 -3.96 8.72 15.93
N GLY A 166 -3.84 8.27 14.69
CA GLY A 166 -2.57 7.85 14.10
C GLY A 166 -2.08 6.45 14.49
N ILE A 167 -2.77 5.77 15.39
CA ILE A 167 -2.40 4.44 15.88
C ILE A 167 -3.15 3.37 15.09
N PHE A 168 -2.45 2.41 14.50
CA PHE A 168 -3.03 1.26 13.81
C PHE A 168 -3.61 0.29 14.85
N ILE A 169 -4.95 0.11 14.87
CA ILE A 169 -5.63 -0.60 15.95
C ILE A 169 -6.39 -1.85 15.51
N ASN A 170 -6.74 -1.95 14.25
CA ASN A 170 -7.48 -3.12 13.74
C ASN A 170 -7.34 -3.23 12.23
N ASN A 171 -7.51 -4.46 11.72
CA ASN A 171 -7.44 -4.77 10.29
C ASN A 171 -8.38 -5.91 9.92
N LYS A 172 -8.87 -5.90 8.70
CA LYS A 172 -9.70 -6.97 8.11
C LYS A 172 -9.44 -7.07 6.62
N VAL A 173 -9.26 -8.28 6.13
CA VAL A 173 -9.27 -8.56 4.70
C VAL A 173 -10.63 -9.17 4.31
N ILE A 174 -11.13 -8.78 3.17
CA ILE A 174 -12.30 -9.35 2.50
C ILE A 174 -11.77 -9.99 1.22
N GLU A 175 -12.09 -11.25 0.99
CA GLU A 175 -11.75 -11.97 -0.23
C GLU A 175 -12.70 -11.57 -1.37
N ASP A 176 -12.67 -10.27 -1.72
CA ASP A 176 -13.41 -9.67 -2.81
C ASP A 176 -12.65 -8.45 -3.36
N GLY A 177 -12.73 -8.23 -4.67
CA GLY A 177 -12.02 -7.16 -5.37
C GLY A 177 -12.25 -7.19 -6.87
N GLY A 178 -11.36 -6.55 -7.64
CA GLY A 178 -11.46 -6.43 -9.08
C GLY A 178 -11.58 -7.75 -9.83
N PHE A 179 -10.93 -8.80 -9.35
CA PHE A 179 -10.97 -10.15 -9.92
C PHE A 179 -12.40 -10.71 -10.03
N TYR A 180 -13.22 -10.50 -9.00
CA TYR A 180 -14.59 -11.02 -9.00
C TYR A 180 -15.48 -10.28 -9.98
N ILE A 181 -15.22 -8.99 -10.20
CA ILE A 181 -15.88 -8.20 -11.26
C ILE A 181 -15.45 -8.72 -12.63
N ASP A 182 -14.15 -8.93 -12.84
CA ASP A 182 -13.61 -9.47 -14.09
C ASP A 182 -14.16 -10.86 -14.39
N LYS A 183 -14.28 -11.72 -13.38
CA LYS A 183 -14.86 -13.05 -13.52
C LYS A 183 -16.30 -13.01 -14.03
N GLU A 184 -17.11 -12.09 -13.53
CA GLU A 184 -18.50 -11.93 -13.99
C GLU A 184 -18.58 -11.39 -15.43
N ILE A 185 -17.73 -10.39 -15.76
CA ILE A 185 -17.63 -9.86 -17.11
C ILE A 185 -17.19 -10.96 -18.09
N ALA A 186 -16.13 -11.70 -17.71
CA ALA A 186 -15.61 -12.81 -18.52
C ALA A 186 -16.65 -13.90 -18.76
N ALA A 187 -17.44 -14.24 -17.75
CA ALA A 187 -18.51 -15.23 -17.85
C ALA A 187 -19.65 -14.74 -18.76
N LYS A 188 -20.08 -13.47 -18.61
CA LYS A 188 -21.18 -12.88 -19.38
C LYS A 188 -20.86 -12.79 -20.88
N TYR A 189 -19.64 -12.39 -21.22
CA TYR A 189 -19.26 -12.10 -22.62
C TYR A 189 -18.29 -13.13 -23.20
N ASN A 190 -17.97 -14.19 -22.49
CA ASN A 190 -17.01 -15.23 -22.88
C ASN A 190 -15.64 -14.67 -23.32
N LEU A 191 -15.07 -13.76 -22.50
CA LEU A 191 -13.81 -13.06 -22.77
C LEU A 191 -12.62 -13.70 -22.07
N LYS A 192 -11.42 -13.54 -22.64
CA LYS A 192 -10.16 -13.82 -21.96
C LYS A 192 -9.87 -12.71 -20.92
N ARG A 193 -8.93 -13.00 -20.01
CA ARG A 193 -8.59 -12.09 -18.91
C ARG A 193 -8.19 -10.69 -19.40
N ASN A 194 -7.26 -10.61 -20.33
CA ASN A 194 -6.74 -9.32 -20.81
C ASN A 194 -7.83 -8.47 -21.50
N GLU A 195 -8.74 -9.11 -22.24
CA GLU A 195 -9.87 -8.45 -22.89
C GLU A 195 -10.88 -7.95 -21.86
N THR A 196 -11.07 -8.71 -20.78
CA THR A 196 -11.96 -8.35 -19.67
C THR A 196 -11.42 -7.14 -18.89
N GLU A 197 -10.15 -7.17 -18.51
CA GLU A 197 -9.47 -6.05 -17.83
C GLU A 197 -9.54 -4.79 -18.70
N TYR A 198 -9.18 -4.91 -19.98
CA TYR A 198 -9.26 -3.80 -20.93
C TYR A 198 -10.68 -3.22 -21.04
N LEU A 199 -11.70 -4.09 -21.16
CA LEU A 199 -13.10 -3.67 -21.28
C LEU A 199 -13.55 -2.92 -20.01
N LYS A 200 -13.23 -3.43 -18.82
CA LYS A 200 -13.56 -2.80 -17.55
C LYS A 200 -12.91 -1.42 -17.44
N GLU A 201 -11.61 -1.31 -17.72
CA GLU A 201 -10.86 -0.06 -17.57
C GLU A 201 -11.29 1.02 -18.58
N LYS A 202 -11.61 0.62 -19.81
CA LYS A 202 -11.92 1.58 -20.90
C LYS A 202 -13.38 2.00 -20.95
N LEU A 203 -14.29 1.09 -20.62
CA LEU A 203 -15.71 1.31 -20.88
C LEU A 203 -16.56 1.38 -19.61
N ALA A 204 -16.21 0.67 -18.52
CA ALA A 204 -17.04 0.62 -17.32
C ALA A 204 -17.04 1.93 -16.52
N LEU A 205 -18.22 2.26 -15.97
CA LEU A 205 -18.40 3.28 -14.96
C LEU A 205 -18.86 2.65 -13.64
N ALA A 206 -18.67 3.35 -12.53
CA ALA A 206 -19.19 2.91 -11.24
C ALA A 206 -20.67 3.24 -11.03
N VAL A 207 -21.26 4.12 -11.86
CA VAL A 207 -22.65 4.61 -11.71
C VAL A 207 -23.38 4.50 -13.04
N ILE A 208 -24.45 3.70 -13.06
CA ILE A 208 -25.22 3.40 -14.28
C ILE A 208 -25.88 4.62 -14.91
N ASN A 209 -26.28 5.61 -14.09
CA ASN A 209 -26.95 6.81 -14.59
C ASN A 209 -26.08 7.69 -15.51
N ASN A 210 -24.78 7.49 -15.49
CA ASN A 210 -23.83 8.22 -16.33
C ASN A 210 -23.43 7.43 -17.58
N ALA A 211 -23.91 6.19 -17.72
CA ALA A 211 -23.54 5.33 -18.86
C ALA A 211 -24.32 5.66 -20.11
N ASP A 212 -23.64 5.63 -21.27
CA ASP A 212 -24.20 5.87 -22.60
C ASP A 212 -24.31 4.54 -23.38
N GLU A 213 -25.50 4.22 -23.88
CA GLU A 213 -25.71 3.05 -24.74
C GLU A 213 -25.03 3.15 -26.11
N LYS A 214 -24.66 4.36 -26.52
CA LYS A 214 -23.98 4.61 -27.79
C LYS A 214 -22.48 4.34 -27.73
N GLU A 215 -21.90 4.45 -26.53
CA GLU A 215 -20.50 4.11 -26.30
C GLU A 215 -20.35 2.59 -26.31
N LYS A 216 -19.53 2.07 -27.23
CA LYS A 216 -19.40 0.64 -27.48
C LYS A 216 -17.96 0.26 -27.76
N ILE A 217 -17.59 -0.96 -27.39
CA ILE A 217 -16.32 -1.59 -27.75
C ILE A 217 -16.60 -2.90 -28.45
N LYS A 218 -15.92 -3.13 -29.57
CA LYS A 218 -15.91 -4.40 -30.29
C LYS A 218 -14.72 -5.23 -29.86
N LEU A 219 -14.96 -6.49 -29.56
CA LEU A 219 -13.96 -7.47 -29.14
C LEU A 219 -14.25 -8.81 -29.78
N VAL A 220 -13.24 -9.67 -29.83
CA VAL A 220 -13.40 -11.07 -30.27
C VAL A 220 -13.45 -11.95 -29.02
N ASN A 221 -14.49 -12.71 -28.81
CA ASN A 221 -14.64 -13.61 -27.69
C ASN A 221 -13.75 -14.87 -27.82
N LYS A 222 -13.75 -15.74 -26.79
CA LYS A 222 -12.96 -17.00 -26.83
C LYS A 222 -13.29 -17.93 -27.98
N ASP A 223 -14.50 -17.85 -28.52
CA ASP A 223 -14.95 -18.67 -29.62
C ASP A 223 -14.58 -18.07 -30.99
N GLY A 224 -13.87 -16.94 -31.03
CA GLY A 224 -13.47 -16.24 -32.24
C GLY A 224 -14.62 -15.41 -32.88
N VAL A 225 -15.71 -15.18 -32.16
CA VAL A 225 -16.84 -14.38 -32.60
C VAL A 225 -16.66 -12.93 -32.22
N GLU A 226 -16.85 -12.01 -33.20
CA GLU A 226 -16.90 -10.58 -32.93
C GLU A 226 -18.18 -10.25 -32.15
N ILE A 227 -18.03 -9.58 -31.00
CA ILE A 227 -19.13 -9.11 -30.15
C ILE A 227 -18.99 -7.61 -29.93
N GLU A 228 -20.11 -6.92 -29.80
CA GLU A 228 -20.19 -5.51 -29.48
C GLU A 228 -20.82 -5.36 -28.09
N ILE A 229 -20.11 -4.66 -27.20
CA ILE A 229 -20.54 -4.46 -25.82
C ILE A 229 -20.72 -2.97 -25.58
N ASN A 230 -21.91 -2.56 -25.14
CA ASN A 230 -22.19 -1.18 -24.85
C ASN A 230 -21.88 -0.84 -23.37
N GLN A 231 -21.62 0.45 -23.12
CA GLN A 231 -21.25 0.95 -21.81
C GLN A 231 -22.33 0.73 -20.76
N TYR A 232 -23.61 0.90 -21.13
CA TYR A 232 -24.71 0.76 -20.18
C TYR A 232 -24.83 -0.66 -19.65
N GLU A 233 -24.79 -1.68 -20.51
CA GLU A 233 -24.86 -3.09 -20.10
C GLU A 233 -23.68 -3.52 -19.23
N LEU A 234 -22.48 -3.06 -19.58
CA LEU A 234 -21.28 -3.34 -18.79
C LEU A 234 -21.33 -2.63 -17.44
N THR A 235 -21.69 -1.34 -17.44
CA THR A 235 -21.79 -0.53 -16.24
C THR A 235 -22.87 -1.05 -15.28
N SER A 236 -23.98 -1.56 -15.80
CA SER A 236 -25.03 -2.19 -14.97
C SER A 236 -24.46 -3.30 -14.09
N LEU A 237 -23.65 -4.20 -14.69
CA LEU A 237 -23.00 -5.29 -13.96
C LEU A 237 -21.94 -4.76 -12.97
N VAL A 238 -21.06 -3.87 -13.43
CA VAL A 238 -19.95 -3.34 -12.61
C VAL A 238 -20.46 -2.51 -11.43
N SER A 239 -21.43 -1.63 -11.68
CA SER A 239 -22.05 -0.78 -10.66
C SER A 239 -22.72 -1.60 -9.55
N GLU A 240 -23.45 -2.65 -9.88
CA GLU A 240 -24.07 -3.55 -8.90
C GLU A 240 -23.03 -4.21 -8.00
N LYS A 241 -21.96 -4.77 -8.60
CA LYS A 241 -20.88 -5.42 -7.85
C LYS A 241 -20.15 -4.45 -6.93
N MET A 242 -19.83 -3.27 -7.45
CA MET A 242 -19.16 -2.22 -6.67
C MET A 242 -20.03 -1.72 -5.51
N ASP A 243 -21.32 -1.51 -5.71
CA ASP A 243 -22.25 -1.10 -4.66
C ASP A 243 -22.34 -2.15 -3.55
N ASN A 244 -22.44 -3.42 -3.92
CA ASN A 244 -22.45 -4.54 -2.98
C ASN A 244 -21.14 -4.61 -2.17
N LEU A 245 -19.98 -4.51 -2.82
CA LEU A 245 -18.68 -4.50 -2.16
C LEU A 245 -18.57 -3.34 -1.16
N LEU A 246 -18.93 -2.11 -1.56
CA LEU A 246 -18.86 -0.94 -0.67
C LEU A 246 -19.81 -1.07 0.54
N LYS A 247 -21.00 -1.67 0.38
CA LYS A 247 -21.91 -1.97 1.50
C LYS A 247 -21.32 -3.00 2.47
N VAL A 248 -20.65 -4.05 1.94
CA VAL A 248 -19.95 -5.05 2.77
C VAL A 248 -18.81 -4.38 3.54
N ILE A 249 -18.03 -3.50 2.89
CA ILE A 249 -16.97 -2.72 3.53
C ILE A 249 -17.55 -1.87 4.68
N LYS A 250 -18.63 -1.13 4.44
CA LYS A 250 -19.27 -0.31 5.47
C LYS A 250 -19.69 -1.14 6.70
N LYS A 251 -20.27 -2.31 6.46
CA LYS A 251 -20.63 -3.25 7.55
C LYS A 251 -19.40 -3.69 8.33
N ASN A 252 -18.31 -4.04 7.65
CA ASN A 252 -17.07 -4.47 8.31
C ASN A 252 -16.41 -3.33 9.10
N ILE A 253 -16.38 -2.10 8.60
CA ILE A 253 -15.87 -0.95 9.36
C ILE A 253 -16.63 -0.81 10.70
N ASN A 254 -17.95 -0.94 10.70
CA ASN A 254 -18.78 -0.86 11.91
C ASN A 254 -18.55 -2.04 12.88
N LEU A 255 -18.10 -3.19 12.38
CA LEU A 255 -17.74 -4.34 13.22
C LEU A 255 -16.34 -4.16 13.84
N LEU A 256 -15.39 -3.59 13.11
CA LEU A 256 -14.00 -3.42 13.53
C LEU A 256 -13.82 -2.35 14.61
N THR A 257 -14.72 -1.39 14.70
CA THR A 257 -14.65 -0.33 15.70
C THR A 257 -16.02 0.19 16.10
N LYS A 258 -16.16 0.53 17.40
CA LYS A 258 -17.31 1.27 17.92
C LYS A 258 -17.11 2.79 17.95
N LYS A 259 -15.89 3.24 17.65
CA LYS A 259 -15.58 4.68 17.55
C LYS A 259 -16.17 5.24 16.28
N GLU A 260 -16.65 6.47 16.35
CA GLU A 260 -17.06 7.20 15.16
C GLU A 260 -15.87 7.41 14.22
N ILE A 261 -16.05 7.06 12.95
CA ILE A 261 -15.05 7.22 11.89
C ILE A 261 -15.27 8.56 11.19
N SER A 262 -14.29 9.45 11.31
CA SER A 262 -14.34 10.78 10.70
C SER A 262 -14.09 10.76 9.19
N TYR A 263 -13.18 9.88 8.72
CA TYR A 263 -12.84 9.74 7.31
C TYR A 263 -12.68 8.26 6.93
N ILE A 264 -13.19 7.91 5.76
CA ILE A 264 -12.99 6.62 5.10
C ILE A 264 -12.24 6.93 3.80
N ILE A 265 -10.95 6.59 3.75
CA ILE A 265 -10.09 6.82 2.60
C ILE A 265 -10.09 5.56 1.74
N ILE A 266 -10.53 5.68 0.50
CA ILE A 266 -10.57 4.58 -0.47
C ILE A 266 -9.36 4.71 -1.39
N THR A 267 -8.62 3.63 -1.58
CA THR A 267 -7.42 3.55 -2.43
C THR A 267 -7.35 2.17 -3.11
N GLY A 268 -6.27 1.87 -3.83
CA GLY A 268 -6.10 0.62 -4.58
C GLY A 268 -6.60 0.73 -6.02
N GLY A 269 -6.15 -0.17 -6.89
CA GLY A 269 -6.40 -0.08 -8.34
C GLY A 269 -7.88 -0.06 -8.73
N LEU A 270 -8.75 -0.77 -8.00
CA LEU A 270 -10.19 -0.76 -8.28
C LEU A 270 -10.84 0.60 -7.97
N SER A 271 -10.20 1.46 -7.17
CA SER A 271 -10.68 2.83 -6.91
C SER A 271 -10.50 3.79 -8.09
N GLU A 272 -9.84 3.37 -9.17
CA GLU A 272 -9.64 4.15 -10.40
C GLU A 272 -10.81 4.01 -11.39
N ILE A 273 -11.80 3.16 -11.11
CA ILE A 273 -13.01 3.08 -11.95
C ILE A 273 -13.67 4.46 -12.01
N LYS A 274 -13.97 4.90 -13.22
CA LYS A 274 -14.58 6.21 -13.48
C LYS A 274 -15.91 6.37 -12.71
N ASP A 275 -16.13 7.54 -12.14
CA ASP A 275 -17.32 7.91 -11.34
C ASP A 275 -17.48 7.19 -9.98
N ILE A 276 -16.48 6.45 -9.53
CA ILE A 276 -16.53 5.74 -8.23
C ILE A 276 -16.75 6.72 -7.06
N ASN A 277 -16.30 7.97 -7.15
CA ASN A 277 -16.53 9.01 -6.15
C ASN A 277 -18.03 9.23 -5.86
N LEU A 278 -18.89 9.12 -6.87
CA LEU A 278 -20.33 9.25 -6.71
C LEU A 278 -20.90 8.07 -5.91
N LEU A 279 -20.45 6.86 -6.21
CA LEU A 279 -20.85 5.66 -5.51
C LEU A 279 -20.35 5.65 -4.05
N ILE A 280 -19.12 6.07 -3.81
CA ILE A 280 -18.54 6.24 -2.46
C ILE A 280 -19.38 7.23 -1.65
N ASN A 281 -19.75 8.37 -2.23
CA ASN A 281 -20.60 9.36 -1.57
C ASN A 281 -21.98 8.81 -1.23
N ASN A 282 -22.57 7.98 -2.10
CA ASN A 282 -23.86 7.34 -1.84
C ASN A 282 -23.80 6.36 -0.66
N VAL A 283 -22.72 5.58 -0.55
CA VAL A 283 -22.59 4.56 0.50
C VAL A 283 -22.10 5.16 1.83
N PHE A 284 -21.06 6.01 1.79
CA PHE A 284 -20.38 6.52 2.99
C PHE A 284 -20.72 7.97 3.33
N ASN A 285 -21.57 8.62 2.54
CA ASN A 285 -21.87 10.04 2.67
C ASN A 285 -20.59 10.91 2.56
N LYS A 286 -20.55 12.02 3.30
CA LYS A 286 -19.41 12.95 3.29
C LYS A 286 -18.11 12.38 3.91
N ASN A 287 -18.19 11.24 4.60
CA ASN A 287 -17.04 10.64 5.26
C ASN A 287 -16.17 9.82 4.31
N GLY A 288 -16.72 9.34 3.16
CA GLY A 288 -15.98 8.60 2.16
C GLY A 288 -15.26 9.51 1.18
N LYS A 289 -13.98 9.25 0.93
CA LYS A 289 -13.16 10.01 -0.05
C LYS A 289 -12.17 9.08 -0.74
N ILE A 290 -11.87 9.36 -2.00
CA ILE A 290 -10.76 8.71 -2.72
C ILE A 290 -9.45 9.31 -2.21
N GLY A 291 -8.48 8.46 -1.91
CA GLY A 291 -7.12 8.86 -1.59
C GLY A 291 -6.47 9.56 -2.79
N LYS A 292 -5.78 10.68 -2.54
CA LYS A 292 -5.06 11.39 -3.58
C LYS A 292 -3.57 11.16 -3.45
N ILE A 293 -2.98 10.54 -4.47
CA ILE A 293 -1.54 10.35 -4.61
C ILE A 293 -1.00 11.48 -5.48
N ASN A 294 -0.04 12.26 -4.95
CA ASN A 294 0.53 13.41 -5.62
C ASN A 294 2.02 13.20 -5.97
N ASN A 295 2.44 11.96 -6.16
CA ASN A 295 3.81 11.65 -6.56
C ASN A 295 3.94 11.72 -8.09
N LEU A 296 4.96 12.41 -8.59
CA LEU A 296 5.28 12.43 -10.01
C LEU A 296 5.55 11.00 -10.50
N GLY A 297 4.99 10.64 -11.66
CA GLY A 297 5.14 9.31 -12.25
C GLY A 297 4.29 8.19 -11.62
N ALA A 298 3.67 8.42 -10.45
CA ALA A 298 2.88 7.42 -9.75
C ALA A 298 1.65 8.06 -9.08
N ARG A 299 0.71 8.56 -9.88
CA ARG A 299 -0.51 9.25 -9.40
C ARG A 299 -1.70 8.31 -9.24
N ASP A 300 -1.63 7.13 -9.82
CA ASP A 300 -2.66 6.10 -9.76
C ASP A 300 -2.65 5.40 -8.38
N ASN A 301 -3.83 5.15 -7.84
CA ASN A 301 -3.98 4.48 -6.54
C ASN A 301 -3.51 3.01 -6.54
N SER A 302 -3.27 2.40 -7.69
CA SER A 302 -2.63 1.08 -7.78
C SER A 302 -1.21 1.08 -7.19
N TYR A 303 -0.52 2.23 -7.20
CA TYR A 303 0.80 2.41 -6.59
C TYR A 303 0.77 2.73 -5.08
N SER A 304 -0.41 2.82 -4.47
CA SER A 304 -0.59 3.24 -3.08
C SER A 304 0.30 2.47 -2.11
N VAL A 305 0.28 1.14 -2.19
CA VAL A 305 1.07 0.26 -1.31
C VAL A 305 2.57 0.50 -1.50
N ALA A 306 3.06 0.49 -2.74
CA ALA A 306 4.48 0.65 -3.04
C ALA A 306 5.03 2.01 -2.54
N LEU A 307 4.31 3.09 -2.81
CA LEU A 307 4.66 4.43 -2.33
C LEU A 307 4.59 4.53 -0.80
N GLY A 308 3.56 3.93 -0.21
CA GLY A 308 3.41 3.87 1.24
C GLY A 308 4.55 3.12 1.93
N MET A 309 5.04 2.02 1.32
CA MET A 309 6.21 1.27 1.80
C MET A 309 7.45 2.15 1.89
N LEU A 310 7.74 2.91 0.86
CA LEU A 310 8.88 3.84 0.83
C LEU A 310 8.74 4.94 1.89
N LYS A 311 7.55 5.54 2.01
CA LYS A 311 7.27 6.58 3.02
C LYS A 311 7.38 6.05 4.43
N TYR A 312 6.86 4.84 4.69
CA TYR A 312 6.97 4.19 5.99
C TYR A 312 8.42 3.89 6.34
N PHE A 313 9.18 3.28 5.44
CA PHE A 313 10.59 2.99 5.63
C PHE A 313 11.39 4.27 5.92
N ASN A 314 11.19 5.32 5.12
CA ASN A 314 11.82 6.62 5.37
C ASN A 314 11.47 7.19 6.75
N SER A 315 10.22 7.06 7.21
CA SER A 315 9.83 7.52 8.55
C SER A 315 10.60 6.82 9.68
N LYS A 316 10.93 5.54 9.51
CA LYS A 316 11.76 4.77 10.45
C LYS A 316 13.23 5.21 10.45
N LEU A 317 13.74 5.62 9.29
CA LEU A 317 15.07 6.20 9.18
C LEU A 317 15.14 7.56 9.85
N MET A 318 14.18 8.45 9.57
CA MET A 318 14.09 9.78 10.16
C MET A 318 13.97 9.73 11.70
N LEU A 319 13.23 8.74 12.25
CA LEU A 319 13.11 8.53 13.70
C LEU A 319 14.49 8.33 14.37
N ARG A 320 15.44 7.75 13.64
CA ARG A 320 16.79 7.41 14.08
C ARG A 320 17.86 8.39 13.57
N ASN A 321 17.46 9.42 12.86
CA ASN A 321 18.35 10.35 12.15
C ASN A 321 19.37 9.62 11.27
N LYS A 322 18.85 8.73 10.41
CA LYS A 322 19.63 7.94 9.45
C LYS A 322 19.13 8.19 8.04
N ASP A 323 20.07 8.16 7.11
CA ASP A 323 19.79 8.11 5.67
C ASP A 323 20.05 6.70 5.13
N PHE A 324 19.44 6.40 4.02
CA PHE A 324 19.61 5.13 3.33
C PHE A 324 19.56 5.35 1.82
N THR A 325 20.53 4.81 1.12
CA THR A 325 20.51 4.67 -0.32
C THR A 325 20.68 3.21 -0.70
N SER A 326 19.95 2.75 -1.70
CA SER A 326 20.07 1.41 -2.28
C SER A 326 21.09 1.34 -3.39
N PHE A 327 21.48 2.48 -3.94
CA PHE A 327 22.31 2.62 -5.12
C PHE A 327 23.63 3.31 -4.76
N SER A 328 24.70 2.99 -5.47
CA SER A 328 25.96 3.74 -5.40
C SER A 328 25.80 5.11 -6.10
N GLU A 329 26.73 6.04 -5.82
CA GLU A 329 26.75 7.33 -6.53
C GLU A 329 26.90 7.13 -8.04
N GLU A 330 27.70 6.17 -8.49
CA GLU A 330 27.88 5.83 -9.90
C GLU A 330 26.60 5.31 -10.55
N GLU A 331 25.81 4.47 -9.83
CA GLU A 331 24.52 3.97 -10.29
C GLU A 331 23.49 5.12 -10.38
N ILE A 332 23.51 6.05 -9.42
CA ILE A 332 22.62 7.24 -9.44
C ILE A 332 22.98 8.14 -10.63
N ASP A 333 24.25 8.43 -10.83
CA ASP A 333 24.70 9.22 -11.95
C ASP A 333 24.37 8.57 -13.30
N ALA A 334 24.50 7.25 -13.41
CA ALA A 334 24.12 6.50 -14.61
C ALA A 334 22.61 6.56 -14.88
N MET A 335 21.77 6.58 -13.84
CA MET A 335 20.32 6.77 -13.98
C MET A 335 19.96 8.19 -14.41
N CYS A 336 20.73 9.19 -13.96
CA CYS A 336 20.48 10.62 -14.26
C CYS A 336 21.10 11.06 -15.59
N THR A 337 22.16 10.39 -16.08
CA THR A 337 22.75 10.67 -17.40
C THR A 337 21.92 9.98 -18.48
N VAL A 338 21.01 10.73 -19.08
CA VAL A 338 20.33 10.31 -20.32
C VAL A 338 21.37 10.20 -21.41
N ASN A 339 21.69 8.99 -21.84
CA ASN A 339 22.49 8.79 -23.03
C ASN A 339 21.75 9.36 -24.24
N GLU A 340 22.23 10.47 -24.80
CA GLU A 340 21.67 11.13 -25.99
C GLU A 340 21.53 10.21 -27.21
N LYS A 341 22.06 8.99 -27.13
CA LYS A 341 22.03 8.00 -28.22
C LYS A 341 20.83 7.04 -28.20
N ASP A 342 20.09 6.94 -27.08
CA ASP A 342 18.90 6.08 -26.97
C ASP A 342 17.61 6.90 -26.80
N THR A 343 17.36 7.82 -27.72
CA THR A 343 16.06 8.49 -27.87
C THR A 343 15.02 7.54 -28.51
N SER A 344 14.86 6.34 -28.02
CA SER A 344 13.61 5.63 -28.23
C SER A 344 12.60 6.28 -27.26
N LYS A 345 11.61 6.96 -27.83
CA LYS A 345 10.53 7.73 -27.14
C LYS A 345 9.71 6.92 -26.10
N ASN A 346 10.16 5.76 -25.70
CA ASN A 346 9.45 4.80 -24.84
C ASN A 346 10.20 4.36 -23.57
N SER A 347 11.39 4.89 -23.27
CA SER A 347 12.09 4.55 -22.03
C SER A 347 11.37 5.21 -20.83
N LEU A 348 11.24 4.47 -19.72
CA LEU A 348 10.66 5.00 -18.47
C LEU A 348 11.45 6.21 -17.96
N ILE A 349 12.78 6.20 -18.13
CA ILE A 349 13.66 7.30 -17.74
C ILE A 349 13.43 8.54 -18.60
N SER A 350 13.26 8.42 -19.93
CA SER A 350 12.95 9.57 -20.79
C SER A 350 11.60 10.20 -20.45
N LYS A 351 10.64 9.40 -20.00
CA LYS A 351 9.34 9.91 -19.51
C LYS A 351 9.46 10.62 -18.16
N VAL A 352 10.32 10.16 -17.28
CA VAL A 352 10.55 10.79 -15.97
C VAL A 352 11.39 12.06 -16.14
N VAL A 353 12.47 12.03 -16.93
CA VAL A 353 13.37 13.18 -17.16
C VAL A 353 12.68 14.24 -18.01
N GLY A 354 11.94 13.88 -19.08
CA GLY A 354 11.16 14.84 -19.86
C GLY A 354 10.11 15.59 -19.05
N TYR A 355 9.58 14.99 -17.99
CA TYR A 355 8.63 15.65 -17.08
C TYR A 355 9.30 16.67 -16.12
N PHE A 356 10.62 16.57 -15.90
CA PHE A 356 11.36 17.45 -14.98
C PHE A 356 12.05 18.63 -15.68
N PHE A 357 12.27 18.56 -17.00
CA PHE A 357 13.11 19.49 -17.74
C PHE A 357 12.45 20.12 -18.98
N ASP A 358 11.24 19.72 -19.36
CA ASP A 358 10.43 20.42 -20.37
C ASP A 358 9.58 21.48 -19.67
N ASP A 359 9.96 22.75 -19.85
CA ASP A 359 9.19 23.95 -19.53
C ASP A 359 7.91 24.08 -20.39
#